data_8eb37941f6c726793ecf29eae6c6eeff
#
_entry.id   8eb37941f6c726793ecf29eae6c6eeff
#
_cell.length_a   1.000
_cell.length_b   1.000
_cell.length_c   1.000
_cell.angle_alpha   90.00
_cell.angle_beta   90.00
_cell.angle_gamma   90.00
#
_symmetry.space_group_name_H-M   'P 1'
#
loop_
_entity.id
_entity.type
_entity.pdbx_description
1 polymer ?
#
loop_
_entity_poly.entity_id
_entity_poly.type
_entity_poly.pdbx_seq_one_letter_code
_entity_poly.pdbx_strand_id
1 'polypeptide(L)'
;MQPTTAWQAMAQRPLSFLTSSWPWRSLAYLSGGVVVGAAAVLVFALGLAAGLALLVVLIGIAPLVGLVLASTLVAAVERRRLRLVDRDRLPDPHRPPDAPGPRGWVATRLKEQATWRELVFTLLSAAALWWLDLLVLGFSFGLPATTVAATDGDTWPWTVFGAIVLLSSPYTVTSWAGARAAMARTFLAPRDRELGEELREVRASQARLLDSFDAERVRIERDLHDGAQQHLVSLGMTLGLMRMDVEEGSGLDELLTRAEKQLSTAHRELRALIRGLNPPVLADHGLVAAVEDYAGRFPIPVAVDLRLPERLPRKLETTMYYLINEALTNIARHSGATTAEVHARYHADLLVLDIKDDGRGGVDPSGSGVTGLADRVAALDGRMRVSSPAGGPTLLHVEVPCRFA
;
A
#
# COMPACT_ATOMS: atom_id res chain seq x y z
N MET A 1 21.69 -4.31 -19.34
CA MET A 1 20.59 -4.83 -18.51
C MET A 1 20.64 -6.35 -18.49
N GLN A 2 20.52 -6.99 -17.33
CA GLN A 2 20.40 -8.45 -17.25
C GLN A 2 18.96 -8.87 -17.63
N PRO A 3 18.78 -9.93 -18.45
CA PRO A 3 17.46 -10.38 -18.86
C PRO A 3 16.65 -10.88 -17.66
N THR A 4 15.39 -10.48 -17.57
CA THR A 4 14.46 -10.91 -16.53
C THR A 4 13.56 -12.05 -17.00
N THR A 5 13.36 -12.20 -18.31
CA THR A 5 12.51 -13.24 -18.90
C THR A 5 13.26 -14.09 -19.92
N ALA A 6 12.73 -15.31 -20.19
CA ALA A 6 13.26 -16.22 -21.22
C ALA A 6 13.32 -15.55 -22.61
N TRP A 7 12.32 -14.73 -22.97
CA TRP A 7 12.28 -14.00 -24.24
C TRP A 7 13.40 -12.97 -24.37
N GLN A 8 13.65 -12.20 -23.31
CA GLN A 8 14.75 -11.23 -23.28
C GLN A 8 16.12 -11.92 -23.36
N ALA A 9 16.22 -13.11 -22.77
CA ALA A 9 17.46 -13.90 -22.83
C ALA A 9 17.76 -14.35 -24.25
N MET A 10 16.75 -14.84 -25.00
CA MET A 10 16.93 -15.25 -26.42
C MET A 10 17.24 -14.09 -27.37
N ALA A 11 16.85 -12.87 -27.01
CA ALA A 11 17.17 -11.66 -27.79
C ALA A 11 18.63 -11.21 -27.67
N GLN A 12 19.43 -11.84 -26.81
CA GLN A 12 20.87 -11.56 -26.68
C GLN A 12 21.68 -12.17 -27.82
N ARG A 13 23.00 -11.83 -27.86
CA ARG A 13 23.94 -12.46 -28.80
C ARG A 13 23.92 -13.98 -28.59
N PRO A 14 23.93 -14.80 -29.68
CA PRO A 14 23.81 -16.26 -29.59
C PRO A 14 24.76 -16.92 -28.60
N LEU A 15 26.04 -16.56 -28.63
CA LEU A 15 27.03 -17.13 -27.71
C LEU A 15 26.75 -16.79 -26.24
N SER A 16 26.31 -15.55 -25.97
CA SER A 16 25.96 -15.15 -24.57
C SER A 16 24.72 -15.85 -24.06
N PHE A 17 23.75 -16.15 -24.92
CA PHE A 17 22.57 -16.92 -24.57
C PHE A 17 22.94 -18.39 -24.29
N LEU A 18 23.68 -19.04 -25.20
CA LEU A 18 24.06 -20.46 -25.09
C LEU A 18 24.95 -20.76 -23.88
N THR A 19 25.82 -19.81 -23.49
CA THR A 19 26.68 -19.96 -22.30
C THR A 19 26.01 -19.53 -20.99
N SER A 20 24.78 -18.99 -21.07
CA SER A 20 24.02 -18.54 -19.92
C SER A 20 23.30 -19.71 -19.22
N SER A 21 22.72 -19.44 -18.03
CA SER A 21 21.90 -20.42 -17.31
C SER A 21 20.47 -20.57 -17.88
N TRP A 22 20.05 -19.75 -18.85
CA TRP A 22 18.68 -19.71 -19.34
C TRP A 22 18.22 -20.99 -20.05
N PRO A 23 19.00 -21.61 -20.97
CA PRO A 23 18.60 -22.89 -21.55
C PRO A 23 18.37 -24.00 -20.52
N TRP A 24 19.25 -24.10 -19.53
CA TRP A 24 19.16 -25.10 -18.46
C TRP A 24 17.95 -24.85 -17.54
N ARG A 25 17.66 -23.60 -17.23
CA ARG A 25 16.48 -23.21 -16.44
C ARG A 25 15.19 -23.50 -17.20
N SER A 26 15.16 -23.25 -18.49
CA SER A 26 14.03 -23.56 -19.38
C SER A 26 13.80 -25.07 -19.47
N LEU A 27 14.88 -25.85 -19.60
CA LEU A 27 14.81 -27.29 -19.57
C LEU A 27 14.26 -27.82 -18.23
N ALA A 28 14.76 -27.32 -17.11
CA ALA A 28 14.25 -27.67 -15.79
C ALA A 28 12.77 -27.28 -15.60
N TYR A 29 12.35 -26.15 -16.16
CA TYR A 29 10.96 -25.72 -16.14
C TYR A 29 10.05 -26.67 -16.91
N LEU A 30 10.40 -27.05 -18.15
CA LEU A 30 9.58 -27.97 -18.94
C LEU A 30 9.58 -29.40 -18.35
N SER A 31 10.75 -29.93 -17.95
CA SER A 31 10.83 -31.24 -17.32
C SER A 31 9.97 -31.33 -16.04
N GLY A 32 10.05 -30.28 -15.19
CA GLY A 32 9.16 -30.14 -14.05
C GLY A 32 7.67 -30.03 -14.45
N GLY A 33 7.37 -29.46 -15.64
CA GLY A 33 6.02 -29.38 -16.22
C GLY A 33 5.43 -30.74 -16.53
N VAL A 34 6.21 -31.59 -17.13
CA VAL A 34 5.80 -32.99 -17.39
C VAL A 34 5.45 -33.71 -16.08
N VAL A 35 6.32 -33.61 -15.07
CA VAL A 35 6.07 -34.27 -13.77
C VAL A 35 4.83 -33.74 -13.08
N VAL A 36 4.68 -32.40 -12.96
CA VAL A 36 3.52 -31.79 -12.30
C VAL A 36 2.23 -32.08 -13.08
N GLY A 37 2.27 -32.01 -14.42
CA GLY A 37 1.12 -32.30 -15.26
C GLY A 37 0.69 -33.78 -15.16
N ALA A 38 1.61 -34.72 -15.23
CA ALA A 38 1.30 -36.14 -15.06
C ALA A 38 0.72 -36.42 -13.66
N ALA A 39 1.28 -35.84 -12.60
CA ALA A 39 0.75 -35.96 -11.25
C ALA A 39 -0.67 -35.35 -11.16
N ALA A 40 -0.91 -34.19 -11.77
CA ALA A 40 -2.22 -33.58 -11.82
C ALA A 40 -3.24 -34.48 -12.53
N VAL A 41 -2.90 -35.05 -13.69
CA VAL A 41 -3.77 -36.02 -14.40
C VAL A 41 -4.17 -37.16 -13.48
N LEU A 42 -3.20 -37.77 -12.80
CA LEU A 42 -3.47 -38.89 -11.89
C LEU A 42 -4.42 -38.49 -10.75
N VAL A 43 -4.13 -37.37 -10.08
CA VAL A 43 -4.95 -36.88 -8.96
C VAL A 43 -6.37 -36.55 -9.43
N PHE A 44 -6.50 -35.85 -10.56
CA PHE A 44 -7.81 -35.47 -11.09
C PHE A 44 -8.61 -36.64 -11.61
N ALA A 45 -7.98 -37.61 -12.29
CA ALA A 45 -8.64 -38.82 -12.75
C ALA A 45 -9.16 -39.67 -11.57
N LEU A 46 -8.33 -39.90 -10.56
CA LEU A 46 -8.72 -40.69 -9.38
C LEU A 46 -9.78 -39.94 -8.55
N GLY A 47 -9.59 -38.64 -8.34
CA GLY A 47 -10.54 -37.83 -7.57
C GLY A 47 -11.89 -37.68 -8.26
N LEU A 48 -11.92 -37.56 -9.60
CA LEU A 48 -13.14 -37.51 -10.39
C LEU A 48 -13.85 -38.89 -10.35
N ALA A 49 -13.12 -39.97 -10.55
CA ALA A 49 -13.68 -41.32 -10.47
C ALA A 49 -14.28 -41.60 -9.09
N ALA A 50 -13.54 -41.25 -8.02
CA ALA A 50 -14.05 -41.39 -6.66
C ALA A 50 -15.25 -40.47 -6.39
N GLY A 51 -15.19 -39.21 -6.84
CA GLY A 51 -16.29 -38.28 -6.72
C GLY A 51 -17.58 -38.75 -7.39
N LEU A 52 -17.47 -39.24 -8.63
CA LEU A 52 -18.61 -39.78 -9.37
C LEU A 52 -19.17 -41.06 -8.75
N ALA A 53 -18.30 -41.98 -8.34
CA ALA A 53 -18.72 -43.23 -7.69
C ALA A 53 -19.46 -42.97 -6.36
N LEU A 54 -18.97 -42.04 -5.56
CA LEU A 54 -19.55 -41.68 -4.26
C LEU A 54 -20.72 -40.69 -4.36
N LEU A 55 -21.00 -40.12 -5.54
CA LEU A 55 -22.10 -39.18 -5.74
C LEU A 55 -23.46 -39.83 -5.49
N VAL A 56 -23.58 -41.15 -5.77
CA VAL A 56 -24.79 -41.96 -5.51
C VAL A 56 -25.19 -41.91 -4.03
N VAL A 57 -24.23 -41.76 -3.12
CA VAL A 57 -24.44 -41.74 -1.66
C VAL A 57 -24.37 -40.29 -1.11
N LEU A 58 -24.38 -39.27 -1.99
CA LEU A 58 -24.24 -37.82 -1.65
C LEU A 58 -22.90 -37.43 -0.99
N ILE A 59 -21.99 -38.38 -0.77
CA ILE A 59 -20.67 -38.11 -0.19
C ILE A 59 -19.68 -37.64 -1.27
N GLY A 60 -19.98 -37.87 -2.55
CA GLY A 60 -19.12 -37.52 -3.68
C GLY A 60 -18.83 -36.02 -3.88
N ILE A 61 -19.59 -35.13 -3.23
CA ILE A 61 -19.34 -33.69 -3.25
C ILE A 61 -17.99 -33.34 -2.57
N ALA A 62 -17.60 -34.06 -1.51
CA ALA A 62 -16.38 -33.80 -0.78
C ALA A 62 -15.10 -34.03 -1.63
N PRO A 63 -14.92 -35.15 -2.36
CA PRO A 63 -13.79 -35.31 -3.29
C PRO A 63 -13.81 -34.29 -4.44
N LEU A 64 -14.97 -33.89 -4.97
CA LEU A 64 -15.05 -32.89 -6.02
C LEU A 64 -14.62 -31.51 -5.54
N VAL A 65 -15.04 -31.11 -4.34
CA VAL A 65 -14.53 -29.89 -3.68
C VAL A 65 -13.02 -30.01 -3.42
N GLY A 66 -12.57 -31.18 -2.98
CA GLY A 66 -11.14 -31.49 -2.80
C GLY A 66 -10.33 -31.27 -4.08
N LEU A 67 -10.84 -31.63 -5.26
CA LEU A 67 -10.18 -31.35 -6.55
C LEU A 67 -10.07 -29.87 -6.85
N VAL A 68 -11.11 -29.08 -6.58
CA VAL A 68 -11.07 -27.64 -6.73
C VAL A 68 -9.98 -27.04 -5.81
N LEU A 69 -9.90 -27.50 -4.57
CA LEU A 69 -8.88 -27.02 -3.64
C LEU A 69 -7.47 -27.52 -4.00
N ALA A 70 -7.33 -28.72 -4.54
CA ALA A 70 -6.05 -29.26 -5.02
C ALA A 70 -5.46 -28.41 -6.15
N SER A 71 -6.30 -27.76 -6.97
CA SER A 71 -5.84 -26.86 -8.03
C SER A 71 -5.04 -25.67 -7.49
N THR A 72 -5.36 -25.18 -6.29
CA THR A 72 -4.60 -24.08 -5.65
C THR A 72 -3.18 -24.49 -5.29
N LEU A 73 -2.96 -25.76 -4.91
CA LEU A 73 -1.62 -26.30 -4.66
C LEU A 73 -0.81 -26.42 -5.96
N VAL A 74 -1.44 -26.93 -7.04
CA VAL A 74 -0.81 -27.01 -8.36
C VAL A 74 -0.41 -25.60 -8.83
N ALA A 75 -1.29 -24.62 -8.69
CA ALA A 75 -1.01 -23.23 -9.03
C ALA A 75 0.12 -22.62 -8.18
N ALA A 76 0.18 -22.95 -6.88
CA ALA A 76 1.27 -22.51 -6.00
C ALA A 76 2.62 -23.09 -6.43
N VAL A 77 2.66 -24.37 -6.82
CA VAL A 77 3.86 -25.01 -7.38
C VAL A 77 4.25 -24.35 -8.70
N GLU A 78 3.29 -24.08 -9.58
CA GLU A 78 3.55 -23.43 -10.87
C GLU A 78 4.09 -22.01 -10.69
N ARG A 79 3.53 -21.21 -9.78
CA ARG A 79 4.07 -19.87 -9.43
C ARG A 79 5.53 -19.93 -8.96
N ARG A 80 5.91 -20.98 -8.23
CA ARG A 80 7.32 -21.18 -7.82
C ARG A 80 8.20 -21.57 -9.02
N ARG A 81 7.71 -22.45 -9.89
CA ARG A 81 8.42 -22.91 -11.09
C ARG A 81 8.62 -21.80 -12.13
N LEU A 82 7.65 -20.87 -12.25
CA LEU A 82 7.75 -19.72 -13.12
C LEU A 82 9.03 -18.90 -12.88
N ARG A 83 9.57 -18.88 -11.66
CA ARG A 83 10.85 -18.21 -11.33
C ARG A 83 12.06 -18.76 -12.08
N LEU A 84 11.96 -19.95 -12.68
CA LEU A 84 13.01 -20.50 -13.52
C LEU A 84 13.13 -19.74 -14.85
N VAL A 85 12.02 -19.30 -15.42
CA VAL A 85 11.94 -18.66 -16.76
C VAL A 85 11.50 -17.21 -16.72
N ASP A 86 11.08 -16.74 -15.55
CA ASP A 86 10.69 -15.35 -15.31
C ASP A 86 11.08 -14.96 -13.88
N ARG A 87 11.92 -13.93 -13.75
CA ARG A 87 12.42 -13.42 -12.45
C ARG A 87 11.42 -12.59 -11.70
N ASP A 88 10.41 -12.02 -12.40
CA ASP A 88 9.38 -11.22 -11.76
C ASP A 88 8.44 -12.14 -10.97
N ARG A 89 8.38 -11.90 -9.66
CA ARG A 89 7.56 -12.70 -8.76
C ARG A 89 6.08 -12.49 -9.06
N LEU A 90 5.37 -13.60 -9.20
CA LEU A 90 3.92 -13.58 -9.29
C LEU A 90 3.35 -13.61 -7.86
N PRO A 91 2.63 -12.57 -7.40
CA PRO A 91 2.02 -12.56 -6.08
C PRO A 91 0.91 -13.59 -5.97
N ASP A 92 0.56 -13.98 -4.75
CA ASP A 92 -0.57 -14.86 -4.48
C ASP A 92 -1.87 -14.07 -4.66
N PRO A 93 -2.82 -14.51 -5.50
CA PRO A 93 -4.08 -13.80 -5.70
C PRO A 93 -5.12 -14.04 -4.60
N HIS A 94 -4.81 -14.90 -3.63
CA HIS A 94 -5.75 -15.32 -2.61
C HIS A 94 -5.80 -14.37 -1.41
N ARG A 95 -7.02 -14.11 -0.89
CA ARG A 95 -7.27 -13.32 0.31
C ARG A 95 -7.13 -14.16 1.59
N PRO A 96 -6.84 -13.54 2.74
CA PRO A 96 -6.99 -14.22 4.03
C PRO A 96 -8.44 -14.68 4.23
N PRO A 97 -8.67 -15.82 4.92
CA PRO A 97 -10.02 -16.34 5.13
C PRO A 97 -10.87 -15.39 6.01
N ASP A 98 -12.15 -15.20 5.63
CA ASP A 98 -13.09 -14.33 6.34
C ASP A 98 -13.42 -14.82 7.78
N ALA A 99 -13.29 -16.14 8.01
CA ALA A 99 -13.52 -16.75 9.32
C ALA A 99 -12.40 -17.74 9.66
N PRO A 100 -12.02 -17.88 10.95
CA PRO A 100 -10.98 -18.81 11.35
C PRO A 100 -11.41 -20.27 11.18
N GLY A 101 -10.47 -21.15 10.87
CA GLY A 101 -10.67 -22.59 10.76
C GLY A 101 -10.90 -23.12 9.34
N PRO A 102 -10.93 -24.48 9.19
CA PRO A 102 -10.96 -25.10 7.86
C PRO A 102 -12.19 -24.79 7.03
N ARG A 103 -13.35 -24.65 7.69
CA ARG A 103 -14.62 -24.32 7.03
C ARG A 103 -14.62 -22.92 6.46
N GLY A 104 -14.09 -21.93 7.21
CA GLY A 104 -13.93 -20.55 6.75
C GLY A 104 -12.99 -20.49 5.54
N TRP A 105 -11.86 -21.18 5.63
CA TRP A 105 -10.88 -21.25 4.55
C TRP A 105 -11.49 -21.86 3.26
N VAL A 106 -12.18 -22.96 3.33
CA VAL A 106 -12.85 -23.60 2.18
C VAL A 106 -13.91 -22.66 1.58
N ALA A 107 -14.74 -22.07 2.43
CA ALA A 107 -15.81 -21.17 1.96
C ALA A 107 -15.25 -19.94 1.22
N THR A 108 -14.16 -19.35 1.72
CA THR A 108 -13.48 -18.23 1.08
C THR A 108 -12.90 -18.67 -0.27
N ARG A 109 -12.16 -19.79 -0.34
CA ARG A 109 -11.56 -20.29 -1.58
C ARG A 109 -12.60 -20.58 -2.68
N LEU A 110 -13.73 -21.20 -2.33
CA LEU A 110 -14.78 -21.50 -3.31
C LEU A 110 -15.48 -20.26 -3.88
N LYS A 111 -15.49 -19.14 -3.14
CA LYS A 111 -16.06 -17.87 -3.59
C LYS A 111 -15.11 -17.03 -4.43
N GLU A 112 -13.80 -17.25 -4.32
CA GLU A 112 -12.78 -16.48 -5.03
C GLU A 112 -12.71 -16.84 -6.51
N GLN A 113 -12.71 -15.84 -7.37
CA GLN A 113 -12.51 -16.04 -8.82
C GLN A 113 -11.11 -16.60 -9.13
N ALA A 114 -10.12 -16.28 -8.30
CA ALA A 114 -8.76 -16.81 -8.40
C ALA A 114 -8.74 -18.34 -8.38
N THR A 115 -9.45 -18.98 -7.44
CA THR A 115 -9.55 -20.45 -7.32
C THR A 115 -10.09 -21.09 -8.61
N TRP A 116 -11.12 -20.52 -9.23
CA TRP A 116 -11.69 -21.04 -10.46
C TRP A 116 -10.75 -20.87 -11.66
N ARG A 117 -10.00 -19.79 -11.73
CA ARG A 117 -8.94 -19.59 -12.75
C ARG A 117 -7.80 -20.59 -12.59
N GLU A 118 -7.40 -20.87 -11.35
CA GLU A 118 -6.40 -21.88 -11.04
C GLU A 118 -6.89 -23.29 -11.40
N LEU A 119 -8.18 -23.57 -11.19
CA LEU A 119 -8.78 -24.83 -11.64
C LEU A 119 -8.74 -24.95 -13.17
N VAL A 120 -9.13 -23.90 -13.90
CA VAL A 120 -9.07 -23.89 -15.39
C VAL A 120 -7.62 -24.08 -15.87
N PHE A 121 -6.66 -23.40 -15.27
CA PHE A 121 -5.25 -23.58 -15.60
C PHE A 121 -4.77 -25.01 -15.32
N THR A 122 -5.16 -25.58 -14.17
CA THR A 122 -4.78 -26.97 -13.78
C THR A 122 -5.37 -27.98 -14.75
N LEU A 123 -6.64 -27.82 -15.15
CA LEU A 123 -7.28 -28.67 -16.17
C LEU A 123 -6.59 -28.53 -17.53
N LEU A 124 -6.25 -27.31 -17.95
CA LEU A 124 -5.49 -27.08 -19.18
C LEU A 124 -4.09 -27.72 -19.11
N SER A 125 -3.43 -27.61 -17.98
CA SER A 125 -2.12 -28.21 -17.74
C SER A 125 -2.18 -29.75 -17.76
N ALA A 126 -3.22 -30.31 -17.16
CA ALA A 126 -3.47 -31.75 -17.15
C ALA A 126 -3.91 -32.31 -18.52
N ALA A 127 -4.70 -31.55 -19.27
CA ALA A 127 -5.23 -32.01 -20.56
C ALA A 127 -4.22 -31.85 -21.71
N ALA A 128 -3.42 -30.78 -21.73
CA ALA A 128 -2.64 -30.41 -22.92
C ALA A 128 -1.19 -30.01 -22.62
N LEU A 129 -0.92 -29.14 -21.63
CA LEU A 129 0.39 -28.48 -21.55
C LEU A 129 1.54 -29.47 -21.26
N TRP A 130 1.34 -30.47 -20.41
CA TRP A 130 2.39 -31.44 -20.10
C TRP A 130 2.73 -32.37 -21.27
N TRP A 131 1.75 -32.68 -22.11
CA TRP A 131 1.97 -33.40 -23.37
C TRP A 131 2.79 -32.59 -24.35
N LEU A 132 2.50 -31.31 -24.48
CA LEU A 132 3.26 -30.38 -25.32
C LEU A 132 4.69 -30.23 -24.78
N ASP A 133 4.87 -30.17 -23.45
CA ASP A 133 6.20 -30.18 -22.83
C ASP A 133 6.98 -31.46 -23.22
N LEU A 134 6.30 -32.60 -23.09
CA LEU A 134 6.88 -33.89 -23.44
C LEU A 134 7.23 -33.97 -24.95
N LEU A 135 6.36 -33.46 -25.82
CA LEU A 135 6.59 -33.41 -27.26
C LEU A 135 7.80 -32.53 -27.60
N VAL A 136 7.89 -31.35 -27.01
CA VAL A 136 9.03 -30.44 -27.25
C VAL A 136 10.33 -31.04 -26.76
N LEU A 137 10.35 -31.68 -25.58
CA LEU A 137 11.52 -32.38 -25.05
C LEU A 137 11.88 -33.61 -25.89
N GLY A 138 10.88 -34.41 -26.27
CA GLY A 138 11.06 -35.59 -27.12
C GLY A 138 11.60 -35.25 -28.50
N PHE A 139 11.08 -34.17 -29.12
CA PHE A 139 11.59 -33.65 -30.39
C PHE A 139 13.02 -33.14 -30.25
N SER A 140 13.29 -32.34 -29.20
CA SER A 140 14.60 -31.70 -29.02
C SER A 140 15.74 -32.65 -28.65
N PHE A 141 15.45 -33.74 -27.94
CA PHE A 141 16.46 -34.67 -27.44
C PHE A 141 16.22 -36.10 -27.85
N GLY A 142 14.98 -36.60 -27.88
CA GLY A 142 14.63 -37.96 -28.23
C GLY A 142 14.89 -38.26 -29.71
N LEU A 143 14.44 -37.40 -30.59
CA LEU A 143 14.67 -37.58 -32.03
C LEU A 143 16.17 -37.59 -32.39
N PRO A 144 17.01 -36.64 -31.94
CA PRO A 144 18.46 -36.74 -32.14
C PRO A 144 19.08 -38.03 -31.60
N ALA A 145 18.63 -38.49 -30.42
CA ALA A 145 19.14 -39.72 -29.83
C ALA A 145 18.82 -40.94 -30.67
N THR A 146 17.62 -41.05 -31.24
CA THR A 146 17.23 -42.16 -32.14
C THR A 146 17.97 -42.12 -33.47
N THR A 147 18.22 -40.95 -34.05
CA THR A 147 18.96 -40.79 -35.31
C THR A 147 20.44 -41.17 -35.15
N VAL A 148 21.05 -40.90 -33.99
CA VAL A 148 22.43 -41.33 -33.67
C VAL A 148 22.50 -42.82 -33.38
N ALA A 149 21.47 -43.39 -32.72
CA ALA A 149 21.45 -44.84 -32.44
C ALA A 149 21.25 -45.72 -33.69
N ALA A 150 20.61 -45.20 -34.73
CA ALA A 150 20.30 -45.90 -35.98
C ALA A 150 21.36 -45.73 -37.08
N THR A 151 22.66 -45.63 -36.74
CA THR A 151 23.78 -45.39 -37.66
C THR A 151 24.15 -46.59 -38.50
N ASP A 152 23.29 -46.97 -39.47
CA ASP A 152 23.69 -47.78 -40.62
C ASP A 152 24.12 -46.82 -41.75
N GLY A 153 25.07 -47.22 -42.60
CA GLY A 153 25.77 -46.36 -43.55
C GLY A 153 24.89 -45.47 -44.47
N ASP A 154 23.64 -45.85 -44.72
CA ASP A 154 22.68 -45.10 -45.53
C ASP A 154 21.83 -44.07 -44.74
N THR A 155 22.02 -43.93 -43.42
CA THR A 155 21.21 -43.09 -42.55
C THR A 155 21.85 -41.70 -42.25
N TRP A 156 22.97 -41.34 -42.87
CA TRP A 156 23.69 -40.10 -42.62
C TRP A 156 22.83 -38.81 -42.74
N PRO A 157 21.84 -38.69 -43.65
CA PRO A 157 21.02 -37.50 -43.69
C PRO A 157 20.20 -37.29 -42.42
N TRP A 158 19.73 -38.39 -41.81
CA TRP A 158 18.96 -38.36 -40.56
C TRP A 158 19.86 -38.00 -39.36
N THR A 159 21.11 -38.43 -39.35
CA THR A 159 22.07 -38.02 -38.29
C THR A 159 22.42 -36.53 -38.40
N VAL A 160 22.58 -35.99 -39.63
CA VAL A 160 22.75 -34.55 -39.84
C VAL A 160 21.51 -33.77 -39.39
N PHE A 161 20.32 -34.25 -39.75
CA PHE A 161 19.05 -33.64 -39.28
C PHE A 161 18.96 -33.65 -37.76
N GLY A 162 19.24 -34.78 -37.09
CA GLY A 162 19.28 -34.89 -35.66
C GLY A 162 20.26 -33.90 -34.99
N ALA A 163 21.44 -33.77 -35.57
CA ALA A 163 22.43 -32.79 -35.08
C ALA A 163 21.92 -31.32 -35.18
N ILE A 164 21.26 -30.96 -36.27
CA ILE A 164 20.65 -29.63 -36.43
C ILE A 164 19.58 -29.38 -35.39
N VAL A 165 18.71 -30.38 -35.16
CA VAL A 165 17.67 -30.32 -34.12
C VAL A 165 18.29 -30.18 -32.74
N LEU A 166 19.34 -30.94 -32.42
CA LEU A 166 20.04 -30.84 -31.14
C LEU A 166 20.69 -29.45 -30.95
N LEU A 167 21.34 -28.93 -31.95
CA LEU A 167 21.94 -27.58 -31.89
C LEU A 167 20.91 -26.47 -31.75
N SER A 168 19.72 -26.64 -32.31
CA SER A 168 18.62 -25.69 -32.15
C SER A 168 17.83 -25.86 -30.84
N SER A 169 18.03 -26.96 -30.12
CA SER A 169 17.26 -27.33 -28.90
C SER A 169 17.27 -26.25 -27.80
N PRO A 170 18.35 -25.50 -27.51
CA PRO A 170 18.32 -24.42 -26.53
C PRO A 170 17.29 -23.34 -26.86
N TYR A 171 17.14 -23.03 -28.16
CA TYR A 171 16.16 -22.03 -28.60
C TYR A 171 14.73 -22.56 -28.61
N THR A 172 14.50 -23.79 -29.10
CA THR A 172 13.16 -24.40 -29.14
C THR A 172 12.61 -24.60 -27.73
N VAL A 173 13.42 -25.16 -26.81
CA VAL A 173 13.06 -25.38 -25.42
C VAL A 173 12.78 -24.05 -24.69
N THR A 174 13.64 -23.02 -24.88
CA THR A 174 13.47 -21.73 -24.22
C THR A 174 12.28 -20.95 -24.79
N SER A 175 12.04 -21.03 -26.10
CA SER A 175 10.88 -20.40 -26.74
C SER A 175 9.57 -20.96 -26.20
N TRP A 176 9.45 -22.30 -26.16
CA TRP A 176 8.26 -22.93 -25.59
C TRP A 176 8.10 -22.67 -24.09
N ALA A 177 9.18 -22.69 -23.32
CA ALA A 177 9.16 -22.36 -21.90
C ALA A 177 8.66 -20.92 -21.67
N GLY A 178 9.09 -19.97 -22.50
CA GLY A 178 8.61 -18.58 -22.46
C GLY A 178 7.12 -18.47 -22.82
N ALA A 179 6.66 -19.16 -23.86
CA ALA A 179 5.24 -19.16 -24.25
C ALA A 179 4.36 -19.77 -23.15
N ARG A 180 4.76 -20.89 -22.58
CA ARG A 180 4.09 -21.54 -21.47
C ARG A 180 4.04 -20.63 -20.22
N ALA A 181 5.14 -19.96 -19.91
CA ALA A 181 5.19 -18.99 -18.81
C ALA A 181 4.23 -17.81 -19.01
N ALA A 182 4.13 -17.30 -20.24
CA ALA A 182 3.17 -16.25 -20.56
C ALA A 182 1.72 -16.72 -20.36
N MET A 183 1.39 -17.94 -20.81
CA MET A 183 0.07 -18.54 -20.54
C MET A 183 -0.21 -18.68 -19.04
N ALA A 184 0.75 -19.23 -18.29
CA ALA A 184 0.60 -19.40 -16.84
C ALA A 184 0.39 -18.05 -16.14
N ARG A 185 1.10 -16.99 -16.55
CA ARG A 185 0.86 -15.62 -16.02
C ARG A 185 -0.55 -15.13 -16.28
N THR A 186 -1.10 -15.35 -17.47
CA THR A 186 -2.45 -14.89 -17.82
C THR A 186 -3.52 -15.48 -16.89
N PHE A 187 -3.36 -16.72 -16.46
CA PHE A 187 -4.31 -17.37 -15.56
C PHE A 187 -4.03 -17.13 -14.07
N LEU A 188 -2.75 -17.13 -13.68
CA LEU A 188 -2.33 -17.14 -12.27
C LEU A 188 -2.02 -15.75 -11.71
N ALA A 189 -1.90 -14.71 -12.55
CA ALA A 189 -1.70 -13.34 -12.08
C ALA A 189 -2.97 -12.79 -11.42
N PRO A 190 -2.86 -11.99 -10.35
CA PRO A 190 -3.98 -11.21 -9.84
C PRO A 190 -4.49 -10.27 -10.94
N ARG A 191 -5.79 -10.06 -11.00
CA ARG A 191 -6.37 -9.07 -11.92
C ARG A 191 -6.33 -7.68 -11.28
N ASP A 192 -6.26 -6.64 -12.11
CA ASP A 192 -6.28 -5.23 -11.67
C ASP A 192 -7.49 -4.92 -10.77
N ARG A 193 -8.61 -5.61 -10.97
CA ARG A 193 -9.80 -5.47 -10.12
C ARG A 193 -9.56 -5.99 -8.70
N GLU A 194 -8.88 -7.13 -8.54
CA GLU A 194 -8.57 -7.73 -7.24
C GLU A 194 -7.60 -6.85 -6.45
N LEU A 195 -6.56 -6.33 -7.12
CA LEU A 195 -5.61 -5.35 -6.54
C LEU A 195 -6.30 -4.02 -6.24
N GLY A 196 -7.22 -3.57 -7.10
CA GLY A 196 -7.96 -2.33 -6.90
C GLY A 196 -8.94 -2.40 -5.72
N GLU A 197 -9.56 -3.55 -5.47
CA GLU A 197 -10.43 -3.75 -4.30
C GLU A 197 -9.64 -3.77 -3.00
N GLU A 198 -8.50 -4.45 -2.96
CA GLU A 198 -7.61 -4.49 -1.79
C GLU A 198 -7.07 -3.10 -1.44
N LEU A 199 -6.65 -2.33 -2.45
CA LEU A 199 -6.23 -0.93 -2.27
C LEU A 199 -7.38 -0.04 -1.75
N ARG A 200 -8.62 -0.25 -2.23
CA ARG A 200 -9.79 0.50 -1.73
C ARG A 200 -10.10 0.12 -0.29
N GLU A 201 -9.99 -1.14 0.08
CA GLU A 201 -10.25 -1.61 1.45
C GLU A 201 -9.21 -1.06 2.43
N VAL A 202 -7.92 -1.07 2.06
CA VAL A 202 -6.85 -0.46 2.85
C VAL A 202 -7.08 1.04 3.00
N ARG A 203 -7.41 1.76 1.93
CA ARG A 203 -7.72 3.20 1.99
C ARG A 203 -8.94 3.51 2.84
N ALA A 204 -10.01 2.70 2.72
CA ALA A 204 -11.20 2.86 3.56
C ALA A 204 -10.90 2.56 5.04
N SER A 205 -10.02 1.61 5.33
CA SER A 205 -9.57 1.34 6.70
C SER A 205 -8.74 2.50 7.27
N GLN A 206 -7.81 3.05 6.50
CA GLN A 206 -7.04 4.23 6.88
C GLN A 206 -7.93 5.45 7.11
N ALA A 207 -8.91 5.68 6.25
CA ALA A 207 -9.87 6.78 6.42
C ALA A 207 -10.68 6.62 7.73
N ARG A 208 -11.16 5.41 8.05
CA ARG A 208 -11.86 5.14 9.32
C ARG A 208 -10.99 5.38 10.55
N LEU A 209 -9.71 5.02 10.49
CA LEU A 209 -8.77 5.28 11.58
C LEU A 209 -8.57 6.78 11.79
N LEU A 210 -8.40 7.56 10.72
CA LEU A 210 -8.28 9.02 10.80
C LEU A 210 -9.55 9.66 11.36
N ASP A 211 -10.72 9.23 10.90
CA ASP A 211 -12.01 9.71 11.43
C ASP A 211 -12.17 9.37 12.93
N SER A 212 -11.67 8.21 13.39
CA SER A 212 -11.69 7.84 14.80
C SER A 212 -10.73 8.66 15.66
N PHE A 213 -9.55 9.03 15.12
CA PHE A 213 -8.62 9.93 15.81
C PHE A 213 -9.19 11.34 15.93
N ASP A 214 -9.87 11.84 14.89
CA ASP A 214 -10.51 13.16 14.93
C ASP A 214 -11.67 13.17 15.95
N ALA A 215 -12.48 12.13 16.00
CA ALA A 215 -13.55 11.98 16.99
C ALA A 215 -13.01 11.92 18.43
N GLU A 216 -11.92 11.16 18.64
CA GLU A 216 -11.26 11.06 19.94
C GLU A 216 -10.68 12.40 20.39
N ARG A 217 -10.08 13.15 19.46
CA ARG A 217 -9.53 14.48 19.71
C ARG A 217 -10.61 15.47 20.16
N VAL A 218 -11.78 15.46 19.49
CA VAL A 218 -12.95 16.28 19.90
C VAL A 218 -13.47 15.86 21.28
N ARG A 219 -13.41 14.56 21.61
CA ARG A 219 -13.78 14.06 22.92
C ARG A 219 -12.82 14.55 24.00
N ILE A 220 -11.52 14.39 23.78
CA ILE A 220 -10.48 14.87 24.71
C ILE A 220 -10.59 16.38 24.94
N GLU A 221 -10.84 17.15 23.88
CA GLU A 221 -11.06 18.59 23.98
C GLU A 221 -12.24 18.92 24.91
N ARG A 222 -13.36 18.22 24.74
CA ARG A 222 -14.56 18.46 25.57
C ARG A 222 -14.32 18.07 27.01
N ASP A 223 -13.67 16.91 27.25
CA ASP A 223 -13.35 16.43 28.59
C ASP A 223 -12.38 17.38 29.32
N LEU A 224 -11.39 17.93 28.60
CA LEU A 224 -10.47 18.94 29.12
C LEU A 224 -11.16 20.28 29.38
N HIS A 225 -12.05 20.71 28.47
CA HIS A 225 -12.78 21.97 28.62
C HIS A 225 -13.74 21.90 29.81
N ASP A 226 -14.55 20.85 29.90
CA ASP A 226 -15.61 20.78 30.92
C ASP A 226 -15.05 20.31 32.29
N GLY A 227 -14.11 19.37 32.30
CA GLY A 227 -13.53 18.82 33.54
C GLY A 227 -12.44 19.72 34.14
N ALA A 228 -11.34 19.94 33.39
CA ALA A 228 -10.19 20.64 33.95
C ALA A 228 -10.45 22.13 34.20
N GLN A 229 -11.23 22.81 33.33
CA GLN A 229 -11.59 24.23 33.56
C GLN A 229 -12.48 24.39 34.78
N GLN A 230 -13.49 23.53 35.01
CA GLN A 230 -14.34 23.60 36.16
C GLN A 230 -13.58 23.40 37.48
N HIS A 231 -12.61 22.48 37.51
CA HIS A 231 -11.77 22.26 38.69
C HIS A 231 -10.84 23.47 38.97
N LEU A 232 -10.25 24.08 37.94
CA LEU A 232 -9.39 25.26 38.13
C LEU A 232 -10.20 26.49 38.60
N VAL A 233 -11.44 26.66 38.10
CA VAL A 233 -12.34 27.72 38.57
C VAL A 233 -12.75 27.49 40.02
N SER A 234 -13.13 26.26 40.39
CA SER A 234 -13.47 25.91 41.78
C SER A 234 -12.29 26.13 42.74
N LEU A 235 -11.08 25.75 42.33
CA LEU A 235 -9.87 25.99 43.11
C LEU A 235 -9.60 27.50 43.30
N GLY A 236 -9.81 28.29 42.23
CA GLY A 236 -9.69 29.76 42.30
C GLY A 236 -10.69 30.37 43.31
N MET A 237 -11.93 29.91 43.30
CA MET A 237 -12.92 30.36 44.28
C MET A 237 -12.53 29.99 45.73
N THR A 238 -11.97 28.77 45.91
CA THR A 238 -11.53 28.32 47.26
C THR A 238 -10.35 29.17 47.76
N LEU A 239 -9.36 29.49 46.91
CA LEU A 239 -8.24 30.37 47.25
C LEU A 239 -8.72 31.81 47.55
N GLY A 240 -9.70 32.33 46.77
CA GLY A 240 -10.30 33.60 47.03
C GLY A 240 -11.06 33.73 48.34
N LEU A 241 -11.76 32.64 48.73
CA LEU A 241 -12.41 32.56 50.05
C LEU A 241 -11.38 32.53 51.21
N MET A 242 -10.30 31.75 51.07
CA MET A 242 -9.23 31.70 52.06
C MET A 242 -8.56 33.07 52.25
N ARG A 243 -8.45 33.86 51.19
CA ARG A 243 -7.85 35.17 51.24
C ARG A 243 -8.65 36.19 52.07
N MET A 244 -9.94 36.00 52.19
CA MET A 244 -10.81 36.90 53.00
C MET A 244 -10.52 36.77 54.52
N ASP A 245 -9.94 35.62 54.96
CA ASP A 245 -9.71 35.32 56.36
C ASP A 245 -8.22 35.46 56.75
N VAL A 246 -7.37 35.93 55.82
CA VAL A 246 -5.91 36.03 56.02
C VAL A 246 -5.47 37.47 56.19
N GLU A 247 -4.66 37.76 57.23
CA GLU A 247 -4.06 39.04 57.48
C GLU A 247 -3.04 39.46 56.43
N GLU A 248 -3.19 40.64 55.83
CA GLU A 248 -2.24 41.17 54.82
C GLU A 248 -0.81 41.23 55.35
N GLY A 249 0.12 40.73 54.55
CA GLY A 249 1.56 40.70 54.90
C GLY A 249 1.95 39.54 55.80
N SER A 250 1.07 38.61 56.13
CA SER A 250 1.40 37.37 56.81
C SER A 250 2.11 36.37 55.91
N GLY A 251 2.87 35.42 56.49
CA GLY A 251 3.47 34.38 55.71
C GLY A 251 2.46 33.51 54.92
N LEU A 252 1.19 33.48 55.38
CA LEU A 252 0.10 32.81 54.70
C LEU A 252 -0.40 33.61 53.49
N ASP A 253 -0.43 34.94 53.56
CA ASP A 253 -0.74 35.83 52.44
C ASP A 253 0.24 35.70 51.27
N GLU A 254 1.53 35.57 51.57
CA GLU A 254 2.56 35.28 50.55
C GLU A 254 2.42 33.91 49.89
N LEU A 255 1.95 32.90 50.63
CA LEU A 255 1.71 31.56 50.10
C LEU A 255 0.47 31.55 49.21
N LEU A 256 -0.62 32.22 49.61
CA LEU A 256 -1.84 32.38 48.81
C LEU A 256 -1.56 33.11 47.51
N THR A 257 -0.78 34.22 47.55
CA THR A 257 -0.40 34.97 46.38
C THR A 257 0.40 34.12 45.37
N ARG A 258 1.27 33.25 45.86
CA ARG A 258 2.01 32.29 45.01
C ARG A 258 1.09 31.22 44.42
N ALA A 259 0.14 30.69 45.18
CA ALA A 259 -0.82 29.69 44.70
C ALA A 259 -1.76 30.27 43.64
N GLU A 260 -2.26 31.50 43.82
CA GLU A 260 -3.07 32.20 42.82
C GLU A 260 -2.33 32.44 41.51
N LYS A 261 -1.05 32.84 41.61
CA LYS A 261 -0.18 33.01 40.43
C LYS A 261 0.06 31.70 39.69
N GLN A 262 0.30 30.61 40.39
CA GLN A 262 0.45 29.28 39.79
C GLN A 262 -0.85 28.81 39.12
N LEU A 263 -2.01 28.99 39.77
CA LEU A 263 -3.32 28.67 39.21
C LEU A 263 -3.60 29.46 37.93
N SER A 264 -3.34 30.79 37.95
CA SER A 264 -3.47 31.65 36.77
C SER A 264 -2.58 31.19 35.60
N THR A 265 -1.36 30.74 35.91
CA THR A 265 -0.45 30.22 34.89
C THR A 265 -0.97 28.90 34.31
N ALA A 266 -1.34 27.93 35.15
CA ALA A 266 -1.92 26.66 34.71
C ALA A 266 -3.20 26.86 33.88
N HIS A 267 -4.06 27.81 34.28
CA HIS A 267 -5.27 28.14 33.52
C HIS A 267 -4.96 28.73 32.12
N ARG A 268 -3.92 29.57 32.02
CA ARG A 268 -3.49 30.12 30.71
C ARG A 268 -2.90 29.03 29.83
N GLU A 269 -2.06 28.16 30.38
CA GLU A 269 -1.46 27.02 29.65
C GLU A 269 -2.53 26.07 29.15
N LEU A 270 -3.50 25.68 30.01
CA LEU A 270 -4.62 24.84 29.61
C LEU A 270 -5.44 25.45 28.49
N ARG A 271 -5.79 26.75 28.61
CA ARG A 271 -6.50 27.47 27.55
C ARG A 271 -5.69 27.55 26.24
N ALA A 272 -4.37 27.64 26.30
CA ALA A 272 -3.51 27.61 25.11
C ALA A 272 -3.53 26.26 24.44
N LEU A 273 -3.48 25.16 25.21
CA LEU A 273 -3.60 23.78 24.73
C LEU A 273 -4.95 23.53 24.05
N ILE A 274 -6.06 23.90 24.70
CA ILE A 274 -7.42 23.71 24.17
C ILE A 274 -7.62 24.53 22.89
N ARG A 275 -7.16 25.78 22.82
CA ARG A 275 -7.27 26.63 21.63
C ARG A 275 -6.51 26.08 20.43
N GLY A 276 -5.42 25.32 20.66
CA GLY A 276 -4.72 24.60 19.61
C GLY A 276 -5.50 23.40 19.04
N LEU A 277 -6.55 22.95 19.74
CA LEU A 277 -7.31 21.77 19.32
C LEU A 277 -8.51 22.10 18.40
N ASN A 278 -9.28 23.18 18.66
CA ASN A 278 -10.39 23.59 17.78
C ASN A 278 -10.75 25.07 18.03
N PRO A 279 -10.26 26.03 17.25
CA PRO A 279 -10.52 27.44 17.52
C PRO A 279 -11.98 27.77 17.21
N PRO A 280 -12.71 28.43 18.11
CA PRO A 280 -14.08 28.91 17.87
C PRO A 280 -14.18 29.78 16.60
N VAL A 281 -13.15 30.55 16.32
CA VAL A 281 -13.06 31.40 15.12
C VAL A 281 -13.16 30.57 13.84
N LEU A 282 -12.59 29.38 13.78
CA LEU A 282 -12.71 28.48 12.63
C LEU A 282 -14.16 28.01 12.46
N ALA A 283 -14.83 27.64 13.54
CA ALA A 283 -16.22 27.18 13.50
C ALA A 283 -17.17 28.29 13.05
N ASP A 284 -16.99 29.50 13.58
CA ASP A 284 -17.91 30.65 13.39
C ASP A 284 -17.61 31.45 12.13
N HIS A 285 -16.33 31.69 11.81
CA HIS A 285 -15.90 32.63 10.78
C HIS A 285 -15.08 32.01 9.65
N GLY A 286 -14.75 30.70 9.74
CA GLY A 286 -14.07 29.97 8.69
C GLY A 286 -12.56 30.12 8.67
N LEU A 287 -11.93 29.47 7.65
CA LEU A 287 -10.47 29.31 7.56
C LEU A 287 -9.73 30.66 7.51
N VAL A 288 -10.20 31.58 6.69
CA VAL A 288 -9.52 32.88 6.48
C VAL A 288 -9.37 33.62 7.80
N ALA A 289 -10.48 33.86 8.51
CA ALA A 289 -10.49 34.56 9.78
C ALA A 289 -9.68 33.84 10.88
N ALA A 290 -9.72 32.52 10.88
CA ALA A 290 -8.99 31.72 11.87
C ALA A 290 -7.46 31.75 11.64
N VAL A 291 -7.02 31.78 10.38
CA VAL A 291 -5.59 31.88 10.03
C VAL A 291 -5.07 33.30 10.30
N GLU A 292 -5.85 34.35 9.96
CA GLU A 292 -5.49 35.74 10.27
C GLU A 292 -5.38 35.99 11.78
N ASP A 293 -6.33 35.45 12.59
CA ASP A 293 -6.29 35.53 14.05
C ASP A 293 -5.07 34.81 14.63
N TYR A 294 -4.70 33.64 14.07
CA TYR A 294 -3.50 32.92 14.48
C TYR A 294 -2.21 33.65 14.10
N ALA A 295 -2.13 34.12 12.84
CA ALA A 295 -0.98 34.86 12.32
C ALA A 295 -0.72 36.16 13.08
N GLY A 296 -1.79 36.88 13.48
CA GLY A 296 -1.69 38.12 14.25
C GLY A 296 -1.07 37.95 15.66
N ARG A 297 -1.02 36.74 16.17
CA ARG A 297 -0.41 36.40 17.47
C ARG A 297 0.88 35.60 17.35
N PHE A 298 1.34 35.34 16.12
CA PHE A 298 2.51 34.54 15.87
C PHE A 298 3.80 35.28 16.20
N PRO A 299 4.87 34.59 16.71
CA PRO A 299 6.08 35.25 17.20
C PRO A 299 6.92 35.94 16.11
N ILE A 300 6.72 35.61 14.83
CA ILE A 300 7.32 36.29 13.69
C ILE A 300 6.23 36.78 12.76
N PRO A 301 6.46 37.85 11.95
CA PRO A 301 5.50 38.35 10.97
C PRO A 301 5.08 37.26 9.97
N VAL A 302 3.77 37.06 9.80
CA VAL A 302 3.18 36.13 8.83
C VAL A 302 2.29 36.92 7.88
N ALA A 303 2.63 36.92 6.60
CA ALA A 303 1.78 37.47 5.56
C ALA A 303 0.73 36.43 5.14
N VAL A 304 -0.55 36.80 5.22
CA VAL A 304 -1.68 35.90 4.89
C VAL A 304 -2.43 36.47 3.67
N ASP A 305 -2.53 35.68 2.60
CA ASP A 305 -3.33 35.98 1.41
C ASP A 305 -4.12 34.75 0.99
N LEU A 306 -5.29 34.55 1.58
CA LEU A 306 -6.20 33.45 1.32
C LEU A 306 -7.38 33.93 0.47
N ARG A 307 -7.38 33.60 -0.84
CA ARG A 307 -8.46 33.97 -1.76
C ARG A 307 -9.36 32.78 -2.05
N LEU A 308 -10.35 32.62 -1.21
CA LEU A 308 -11.34 31.54 -1.30
C LEU A 308 -12.68 32.16 -1.72
N PRO A 309 -13.39 31.59 -2.73
CA PRO A 309 -14.64 32.15 -3.23
C PRO A 309 -15.78 32.02 -2.22
N GLU A 310 -15.78 30.90 -1.47
CA GLU A 310 -16.80 30.54 -0.49
C GLU A 310 -16.16 29.80 0.68
N ARG A 311 -16.98 29.48 1.69
CA ARG A 311 -16.56 28.69 2.84
C ARG A 311 -16.26 27.25 2.40
N LEU A 312 -15.10 26.74 2.77
CA LEU A 312 -14.70 25.37 2.45
C LEU A 312 -15.58 24.33 3.17
N PRO A 313 -15.74 23.12 2.61
CA PRO A 313 -16.33 22.00 3.34
C PRO A 313 -15.64 21.78 4.68
N ARG A 314 -16.40 21.58 5.76
CA ARG A 314 -15.91 21.58 7.15
C ARG A 314 -14.67 20.69 7.37
N LYS A 315 -14.65 19.48 6.80
CA LYS A 315 -13.50 18.56 6.92
C LYS A 315 -12.24 19.17 6.29
N LEU A 316 -12.37 19.76 5.11
CA LEU A 316 -11.26 20.41 4.40
C LEU A 316 -10.77 21.65 5.16
N GLU A 317 -11.71 22.49 5.62
CA GLU A 317 -11.42 23.69 6.39
C GLU A 317 -10.62 23.38 7.66
N THR A 318 -11.06 22.38 8.41
CA THR A 318 -10.38 21.91 9.62
C THR A 318 -8.98 21.36 9.31
N THR A 319 -8.85 20.51 8.28
CA THR A 319 -7.55 19.94 7.90
C THR A 319 -6.56 21.01 7.45
N MET A 320 -7.00 21.98 6.64
CA MET A 320 -6.15 23.10 6.19
C MET A 320 -5.69 23.97 7.35
N TYR A 321 -6.61 24.30 8.28
CA TYR A 321 -6.25 25.05 9.48
C TYR A 321 -5.14 24.38 10.29
N TYR A 322 -5.28 23.07 10.57
CA TYR A 322 -4.25 22.35 11.31
C TYR A 322 -2.93 22.22 10.55
N LEU A 323 -2.99 22.03 9.25
CA LEU A 323 -1.80 21.99 8.41
C LEU A 323 -1.03 23.31 8.47
N ILE A 324 -1.74 24.44 8.36
CA ILE A 324 -1.14 25.77 8.46
C ILE A 324 -0.53 25.98 9.85
N ASN A 325 -1.25 25.65 10.92
CA ASN A 325 -0.75 25.81 12.28
C ASN A 325 0.49 24.97 12.56
N GLU A 326 0.49 23.70 12.14
CA GLU A 326 1.64 22.82 12.32
C GLU A 326 2.84 23.31 11.51
N ALA A 327 2.62 23.71 10.26
CA ALA A 327 3.67 24.26 9.42
C ALA A 327 4.26 25.55 10.04
N LEU A 328 3.45 26.49 10.48
CA LEU A 328 3.90 27.70 11.15
C LEU A 328 4.62 27.38 12.47
N THR A 329 4.12 26.44 13.27
CA THR A 329 4.78 26.00 14.51
C THR A 329 6.17 25.43 14.21
N ASN A 330 6.30 24.62 13.15
CA ASN A 330 7.58 24.08 12.70
C ASN A 330 8.53 25.19 12.26
N ILE A 331 8.03 26.20 11.57
CA ILE A 331 8.80 27.40 11.19
C ILE A 331 9.35 28.09 12.45
N ALA A 332 8.50 28.38 13.44
CA ALA A 332 8.93 29.05 14.65
C ALA A 332 9.98 28.26 15.47
N ARG A 333 9.85 26.94 15.48
CA ARG A 333 10.73 26.09 16.30
C ARG A 333 12.06 25.71 15.62
N HIS A 334 12.04 25.56 14.28
CA HIS A 334 13.12 24.85 13.59
C HIS A 334 13.80 25.64 12.48
N SER A 335 13.10 26.61 11.83
CA SER A 335 13.62 27.24 10.62
C SER A 335 14.64 28.35 10.88
N GLY A 336 14.51 29.06 12.02
CA GLY A 336 15.24 30.31 12.27
C GLY A 336 14.80 31.46 11.33
N ALA A 337 13.60 31.37 10.75
CA ALA A 337 13.03 32.36 9.84
C ALA A 337 12.73 33.67 10.55
N THR A 338 12.77 34.75 9.78
CA THR A 338 12.37 36.09 10.23
C THR A 338 10.99 36.45 9.72
N THR A 339 10.51 35.83 8.65
CA THR A 339 9.18 36.04 8.07
C THR A 339 8.61 34.74 7.52
N ALA A 340 7.27 34.65 7.48
CA ALA A 340 6.57 33.56 6.81
C ALA A 340 5.41 34.11 5.95
N GLU A 341 5.02 33.34 4.94
CA GLU A 341 3.93 33.66 4.03
C GLU A 341 2.98 32.49 3.91
N VAL A 342 1.67 32.74 3.92
CA VAL A 342 0.62 31.76 3.72
C VAL A 342 -0.28 32.22 2.59
N HIS A 343 -0.30 31.50 1.48
CA HIS A 343 -1.11 31.81 0.32
C HIS A 343 -2.05 30.66 0.02
N ALA A 344 -3.34 30.94 -0.22
CA ALA A 344 -4.26 29.96 -0.76
C ALA A 344 -5.05 30.52 -1.94
N ARG A 345 -5.26 29.67 -2.93
CA ARG A 345 -6.00 29.97 -4.16
C ARG A 345 -6.92 28.80 -4.48
N TYR A 346 -8.09 29.13 -4.97
CA TYR A 346 -9.00 28.14 -5.53
C TYR A 346 -9.08 28.34 -7.05
N HIS A 347 -8.82 27.25 -7.79
CA HIS A 347 -8.90 27.24 -9.25
C HIS A 347 -9.25 25.85 -9.75
N ALA A 348 -10.22 25.74 -10.68
CA ALA A 348 -10.58 24.49 -11.39
C ALA A 348 -10.81 23.30 -10.43
N ASP A 349 -11.67 23.46 -9.44
CA ASP A 349 -12.01 22.45 -8.41
C ASP A 349 -10.80 21.99 -7.56
N LEU A 350 -9.76 22.80 -7.50
CA LEU A 350 -8.56 22.54 -6.73
C LEU A 350 -8.31 23.68 -5.74
N LEU A 351 -8.09 23.36 -4.47
CA LEU A 351 -7.52 24.23 -3.49
C LEU A 351 -6.02 24.07 -3.48
N VAL A 352 -5.29 25.17 -3.74
CA VAL A 352 -3.82 25.20 -3.68
C VAL A 352 -3.43 26.05 -2.49
N LEU A 353 -2.59 25.51 -1.61
CA LEU A 353 -2.05 26.19 -0.43
C LEU A 353 -0.53 26.16 -0.48
N ASP A 354 0.08 27.32 -0.35
CA ASP A 354 1.52 27.53 -0.28
C ASP A 354 1.89 28.15 1.07
N ILE A 355 2.83 27.55 1.79
CA ILE A 355 3.40 28.09 3.02
C ILE A 355 4.90 28.19 2.82
N LYS A 356 5.45 29.40 2.97
CA LYS A 356 6.85 29.70 2.71
C LYS A 356 7.47 30.41 3.90
N ASP A 357 8.72 30.10 4.22
CA ASP A 357 9.57 30.82 5.18
C ASP A 357 10.91 31.19 4.55
N ASP A 358 11.54 32.20 5.12
CA ASP A 358 12.89 32.69 4.76
C ASP A 358 14.01 32.04 5.59
N GLY A 359 13.74 30.91 6.26
CA GLY A 359 14.66 30.25 7.17
C GLY A 359 15.78 29.48 6.47
N ARG A 360 16.55 28.74 7.27
CA ARG A 360 17.77 27.99 6.84
C ARG A 360 17.50 26.75 5.99
N GLY A 361 16.27 26.32 5.83
CA GLY A 361 15.92 25.10 5.10
C GLY A 361 16.45 23.82 5.72
N GLY A 362 16.64 22.78 4.91
CA GLY A 362 17.18 21.48 5.33
C GLY A 362 16.16 20.58 6.04
N VAL A 363 14.85 20.76 5.76
CA VAL A 363 13.81 19.88 6.29
C VAL A 363 13.95 18.49 5.69
N ASP A 364 13.96 17.46 6.56
CA ASP A 364 13.91 16.06 6.13
C ASP A 364 12.48 15.69 5.69
N PRO A 365 12.26 15.39 4.39
CA PRO A 365 10.95 14.99 3.89
C PRO A 365 10.41 13.69 4.51
N SER A 366 11.29 12.85 5.07
CA SER A 366 10.95 11.58 5.73
C SER A 366 10.69 11.73 7.23
N GLY A 367 10.88 12.91 7.79
CA GLY A 367 10.63 13.21 9.21
C GLY A 367 9.16 13.01 9.59
N SER A 368 8.91 12.55 10.83
CA SER A 368 7.56 12.20 11.31
C SER A 368 6.55 13.36 11.21
N GLY A 369 6.98 14.60 11.38
CA GLY A 369 6.14 15.79 11.24
C GLY A 369 5.66 16.00 9.81
N VAL A 370 6.56 15.91 8.83
CA VAL A 370 6.23 16.07 7.40
C VAL A 370 5.37 14.92 6.89
N THR A 371 5.72 13.69 7.28
CA THR A 371 4.95 12.49 6.91
C THR A 371 3.52 12.56 7.46
N GLY A 372 3.32 12.97 8.71
CA GLY A 372 1.99 13.14 9.29
C GLY A 372 1.13 14.21 8.59
N LEU A 373 1.74 15.29 8.08
CA LEU A 373 1.03 16.27 7.26
C LEU A 373 0.67 15.70 5.88
N ALA A 374 1.59 14.96 5.25
CA ALA A 374 1.37 14.34 3.96
C ALA A 374 0.23 13.31 4.00
N ASP A 375 0.16 12.49 5.07
CA ASP A 375 -0.90 11.50 5.26
C ASP A 375 -2.29 12.16 5.40
N ARG A 376 -2.39 13.28 6.11
CA ARG A 376 -3.64 14.04 6.24
C ARG A 376 -4.11 14.65 4.91
N VAL A 377 -3.18 15.16 4.11
CA VAL A 377 -3.48 15.68 2.77
C VAL A 377 -3.91 14.54 1.83
N ALA A 378 -3.23 13.40 1.90
CA ALA A 378 -3.58 12.21 1.12
C ALA A 378 -4.97 11.64 1.46
N ALA A 379 -5.43 11.76 2.73
CA ALA A 379 -6.78 11.37 3.15
C ALA A 379 -7.91 12.23 2.55
N LEU A 380 -7.55 13.37 1.95
CA LEU A 380 -8.43 14.25 1.18
C LEU A 380 -8.21 14.13 -0.33
N ASP A 381 -7.60 13.02 -0.79
CA ASP A 381 -7.17 12.82 -2.18
C ASP A 381 -6.23 13.92 -2.70
N GLY A 382 -5.57 14.64 -1.78
CA GLY A 382 -4.65 15.73 -2.08
C GLY A 382 -3.21 15.27 -2.29
N ARG A 383 -2.37 16.23 -2.66
CA ARG A 383 -0.92 16.04 -2.84
C ARG A 383 -0.16 17.12 -2.08
N MET A 384 0.93 16.72 -1.43
CA MET A 384 1.82 17.63 -0.71
C MET A 384 3.25 17.49 -1.25
N ARG A 385 3.93 18.61 -1.42
CA ARG A 385 5.35 18.67 -1.79
C ARG A 385 6.08 19.65 -0.87
N VAL A 386 7.27 19.27 -0.47
CA VAL A 386 8.17 20.11 0.35
C VAL A 386 9.42 20.37 -0.45
N SER A 387 9.78 21.64 -0.59
CA SER A 387 11.05 22.09 -1.14
C SER A 387 11.81 22.86 -0.05
N SER A 388 12.89 22.31 0.44
CA SER A 388 13.68 22.89 1.56
C SER A 388 15.18 22.66 1.34
N PRO A 389 15.80 23.39 0.38
CA PRO A 389 17.25 23.28 0.16
C PRO A 389 18.03 23.74 1.38
N ALA A 390 19.23 23.21 1.55
CA ALA A 390 20.14 23.69 2.59
C ALA A 390 20.47 25.17 2.35
N GLY A 391 20.25 26.02 3.35
CA GLY A 391 20.34 27.46 3.25
C GLY A 391 19.03 28.18 2.95
N GLY A 392 17.95 27.44 2.77
CA GLY A 392 16.59 27.97 2.57
C GLY A 392 16.27 28.47 1.15
N PRO A 393 15.09 29.00 0.93
CA PRO A 393 13.92 28.99 1.79
C PRO A 393 13.22 27.62 1.87
N THR A 394 12.25 27.46 2.82
CA THR A 394 11.35 26.29 2.78
C THR A 394 10.02 26.68 2.15
N LEU A 395 9.51 25.83 1.24
CA LEU A 395 8.19 25.94 0.62
C LEU A 395 7.44 24.62 0.82
N LEU A 396 6.31 24.69 1.49
CA LEU A 396 5.32 23.64 1.56
C LEU A 396 4.20 23.93 0.56
N HIS A 397 4.04 23.10 -0.43
CA HIS A 397 3.01 23.19 -1.47
C HIS A 397 1.99 22.07 -1.32
N VAL A 398 0.70 22.42 -1.26
CA VAL A 398 -0.40 21.46 -1.05
C VAL A 398 -1.49 21.72 -2.08
N GLU A 399 -1.93 20.64 -2.73
CA GLU A 399 -3.05 20.64 -3.67
C GLU A 399 -4.13 19.66 -3.17
N VAL A 400 -5.37 20.12 -3.00
CA VAL A 400 -6.49 19.28 -2.57
C VAL A 400 -7.70 19.51 -3.46
N PRO A 401 -8.33 18.42 -3.99
CA PRO A 401 -9.60 18.53 -4.70
C PRO A 401 -10.67 19.17 -3.78
N CYS A 402 -11.30 20.22 -4.26
CA CYS A 402 -12.35 20.92 -3.52
C CYS A 402 -13.48 21.26 -4.48
N ARG A 403 -14.65 20.67 -4.26
CA ARG A 403 -15.88 21.06 -4.96
C ARG A 403 -16.80 21.74 -3.98
N PHE A 404 -17.22 22.92 -4.31
CA PHE A 404 -18.33 23.58 -3.61
C PHE A 404 -19.63 22.90 -4.06
N ALA A 405 -20.53 22.61 -3.11
CA ALA A 405 -21.80 21.91 -3.35
C ALA A 405 -22.84 22.83 -3.97
#